data_92e57027320b36f5fba728117ea9d539
#
_entry.id   92e57027320b36f5fba728117ea9d539
#
_cell.length_a   1.000
_cell.length_b   1.000
_cell.length_c   1.000
_cell.angle_alpha   90.00
_cell.angle_beta   90.00
_cell.angle_gamma   90.00
#
_symmetry.space_group_name_H-M   'P 1'
#
loop_
_entity.id
_entity.type
_entity.pdbx_description
1 polymer ?
#
loop_
_entity_poly.entity_id
_entity_poly.type
_entity_poly.pdbx_seq_one_letter_code
_entity_poly.pdbx_strand_id
1 'polypeptide(L)'
;MKGVYFVSGIDTDIGKTVATGVLAKQLLQQGKSVITQKPVQTGCQNIADDIAVHRKIMGIPMQEADKQKLTMPEIFSYPASPHLAARLDDRALDLDKIRTATQQLAAQYEIVLVEGAGGLMVPLTENLLTIDYIQQQDYPVILVTSGRLGSINHTLLSFAALKQYGISLHSLIFNHIHDSRDEHIAQDSLAYLKGRLKTDFPNAEWMELDKVETDERSSEND
;
A
#
# COMPACT_ATOMS: atom_id res chain seq x y z
N MET A 1 15.21 7.09 3.03
CA MET A 1 14.34 6.91 1.85
C MET A 1 14.49 8.09 0.90
N LYS A 2 14.51 7.85 -0.40
CA LYS A 2 14.43 8.85 -1.48
C LYS A 2 13.94 8.13 -2.76
N GLY A 3 13.03 8.74 -3.53
CA GLY A 3 12.47 8.16 -4.74
C GLY A 3 11.08 7.55 -4.55
N VAL A 4 10.70 6.62 -5.42
CA VAL A 4 9.37 5.99 -5.43
C VAL A 4 9.42 4.63 -4.75
N TYR A 5 8.47 4.34 -3.88
CA TYR A 5 8.32 3.06 -3.17
C TYR A 5 6.91 2.53 -3.37
N PHE A 6 6.77 1.23 -3.62
CA PHE A 6 5.46 0.63 -3.78
C PHE A 6 5.01 -0.06 -2.49
N VAL A 7 3.89 0.39 -1.93
CA VAL A 7 3.27 -0.20 -0.74
C VAL A 7 2.28 -1.27 -1.17
N SER A 8 2.61 -2.54 -0.90
CA SER A 8 1.74 -3.68 -1.13
C SER A 8 1.33 -4.34 0.18
N GLY A 9 0.29 -5.13 0.16
CA GLY A 9 -0.10 -5.95 1.30
C GLY A 9 -0.02 -7.43 0.96
N ILE A 10 -0.02 -8.25 2.00
CA ILE A 10 -0.17 -9.70 1.84
C ILE A 10 -1.61 -10.10 1.50
N ASP A 11 -2.57 -9.16 1.67
CA ASP A 11 -4.00 -9.38 1.45
C ASP A 11 -4.75 -8.04 1.29
N THR A 12 -6.05 -8.10 0.97
CA THR A 12 -6.98 -6.98 1.10
C THR A 12 -7.27 -6.73 2.60
N ASP A 13 -7.61 -5.51 2.97
CA ASP A 13 -7.96 -5.08 4.35
C ASP A 13 -6.88 -5.35 5.41
N ILE A 14 -5.64 -5.52 4.99
CA ILE A 14 -4.49 -5.72 5.87
C ILE A 14 -3.99 -4.41 6.53
N GLY A 15 -4.62 -3.28 6.19
CA GLY A 15 -4.29 -1.96 6.71
C GLY A 15 -3.22 -1.20 5.91
N LYS A 16 -3.09 -1.48 4.60
CA LYS A 16 -2.17 -0.73 3.73
C LYS A 16 -2.35 0.78 3.82
N THR A 17 -3.59 1.25 3.72
CA THR A 17 -3.93 2.67 3.72
C THR A 17 -3.50 3.36 5.01
N VAL A 18 -3.73 2.72 6.16
CA VAL A 18 -3.25 3.24 7.44
C VAL A 18 -1.72 3.23 7.50
N ALA A 19 -1.08 2.13 7.11
CA ALA A 19 0.38 2.00 7.09
C ALA A 19 1.03 3.05 6.18
N THR A 20 0.47 3.28 4.98
CA THR A 20 0.95 4.29 4.03
C THR A 20 0.81 5.70 4.61
N GLY A 21 -0.34 6.04 5.20
CA GLY A 21 -0.59 7.33 5.82
C GLY A 21 0.32 7.60 7.03
N VAL A 22 0.51 6.59 7.90
CA VAL A 22 1.39 6.70 9.09
C VAL A 22 2.85 6.85 8.68
N LEU A 23 3.33 6.04 7.74
CA LEU A 23 4.70 6.18 7.22
C LEU A 23 4.93 7.57 6.59
N ALA A 24 3.98 8.05 5.78
CA ALA A 24 4.05 9.38 5.20
C ALA A 24 4.09 10.48 6.27
N LYS A 25 3.27 10.37 7.33
CA LYS A 25 3.28 11.29 8.47
C LYS A 25 4.63 11.31 9.18
N GLN A 26 5.21 10.15 9.46
CA GLN A 26 6.52 10.03 10.11
C GLN A 26 7.62 10.69 9.26
N LEU A 27 7.59 10.48 7.94
CA LEU A 27 8.54 11.10 7.02
C LEU A 27 8.39 12.64 6.98
N LEU A 28 7.15 13.16 6.98
CA LEU A 28 6.89 14.61 7.10
C LEU A 28 7.46 15.18 8.41
N GLN A 29 7.26 14.49 9.53
CA GLN A 29 7.79 14.91 10.84
C GLN A 29 9.32 14.92 10.88
N GLN A 30 9.98 14.10 10.04
CA GLN A 30 11.42 14.11 9.84
C GLN A 30 11.90 15.20 8.86
N GLY A 31 11.00 16.06 8.39
CA GLY A 31 11.31 17.16 7.45
C GLY A 31 11.44 16.70 5.99
N LYS A 32 10.97 15.50 5.64
CA LYS A 32 11.02 15.00 4.27
C LYS A 32 9.85 15.52 3.43
N SER A 33 10.10 15.83 2.17
CA SER A 33 9.06 16.13 1.18
C SER A 33 8.50 14.80 0.68
N VAL A 34 7.28 14.43 1.11
CA VAL A 34 6.65 13.14 0.79
C VAL A 34 5.20 13.32 0.34
N ILE A 35 4.80 12.51 -0.62
CA ILE A 35 3.42 12.40 -1.10
C ILE A 35 3.01 10.94 -1.22
N THR A 36 1.73 10.65 -1.02
CA THR A 36 1.15 9.32 -1.27
C THR A 36 0.36 9.33 -2.56
N GLN A 37 0.37 8.22 -3.28
CA GLN A 37 -0.38 7.98 -4.50
C GLN A 37 -1.17 6.68 -4.40
N LYS A 38 -2.43 6.68 -4.82
CA LYS A 38 -3.25 5.50 -5.08
C LYS A 38 -3.45 5.40 -6.60
N PRO A 39 -2.58 4.67 -7.33
CA PRO A 39 -2.60 4.68 -8.79
C PRO A 39 -3.91 4.16 -9.37
N VAL A 40 -4.54 3.20 -8.70
CA VAL A 40 -5.86 2.66 -9.05
C VAL A 40 -6.71 2.59 -7.79
N GLN A 41 -7.81 3.32 -7.78
CA GLN A 41 -8.87 3.21 -6.77
C GLN A 41 -10.09 2.57 -7.40
N THR A 42 -10.71 1.62 -6.71
CA THR A 42 -11.97 0.99 -7.10
C THR A 42 -13.04 1.25 -6.04
N GLY A 43 -14.32 1.25 -6.44
CA GLY A 43 -15.43 1.53 -5.52
C GLY A 43 -15.68 3.01 -5.22
N CYS A 44 -15.08 3.93 -5.97
CA CYS A 44 -15.20 5.38 -5.79
C CYS A 44 -15.57 6.06 -7.11
N GLN A 45 -16.06 7.32 -7.04
CA GLN A 45 -16.39 8.09 -8.24
C GLN A 45 -15.51 9.32 -8.46
N ASN A 46 -15.19 10.07 -7.42
CA ASN A 46 -14.55 11.39 -7.56
C ASN A 46 -13.18 11.50 -6.89
N ILE A 47 -13.09 11.09 -5.64
CA ILE A 47 -11.86 11.14 -4.83
C ILE A 47 -11.57 9.73 -4.36
N ALA A 48 -10.32 9.31 -4.43
CA ALA A 48 -9.89 8.05 -3.87
C ALA A 48 -10.00 8.11 -2.34
N ASP A 49 -10.80 7.21 -1.75
CA ASP A 49 -11.01 7.15 -0.30
C ASP A 49 -9.67 6.98 0.44
N ASP A 50 -8.77 6.15 -0.12
CA ASP A 50 -7.45 5.94 0.45
C ASP A 50 -6.64 7.24 0.53
N ILE A 51 -6.71 8.11 -0.50
CA ILE A 51 -6.02 9.41 -0.49
C ILE A 51 -6.62 10.33 0.58
N ALA A 52 -7.94 10.35 0.74
CA ALA A 52 -8.59 11.13 1.81
C ALA A 52 -8.14 10.66 3.20
N VAL A 53 -8.06 9.34 3.42
CA VAL A 53 -7.55 8.75 4.66
C VAL A 53 -6.08 9.10 4.87
N HIS A 54 -5.23 9.02 3.83
CA HIS A 54 -3.83 9.42 3.94
C HIS A 54 -3.69 10.86 4.39
N ARG A 55 -4.41 11.81 3.78
CA ARG A 55 -4.34 13.24 4.16
C ARG A 55 -4.79 13.46 5.60
N LYS A 56 -5.87 12.77 6.05
CA LYS A 56 -6.34 12.80 7.44
C LYS A 56 -5.25 12.31 8.41
N ILE A 57 -4.63 11.16 8.15
CA ILE A 57 -3.57 10.58 9.01
C ILE A 57 -2.33 11.48 9.01
N MET A 58 -1.92 12.00 7.85
CA MET A 58 -0.80 12.92 7.71
C MET A 58 -1.03 14.27 8.43
N GLY A 59 -2.28 14.62 8.71
CA GLY A 59 -2.65 15.90 9.31
C GLY A 59 -2.48 17.08 8.35
N ILE A 60 -2.65 16.86 7.05
CA ILE A 60 -2.52 17.89 6.01
C ILE A 60 -3.80 17.97 5.17
N PRO A 61 -4.13 19.14 4.60
CA PRO A 61 -5.25 19.27 3.68
C PRO A 61 -4.97 18.57 2.34
N MET A 62 -6.00 18.46 1.51
CA MET A 62 -5.85 18.04 0.12
C MET A 62 -4.86 18.96 -0.61
N GLN A 63 -3.89 18.33 -1.28
CA GLN A 63 -2.80 19.00 -1.97
C GLN A 63 -3.20 19.40 -3.40
N GLU A 64 -2.42 20.26 -4.05
CA GLU A 64 -2.64 20.60 -5.45
C GLU A 64 -2.53 19.37 -6.37
N ALA A 65 -1.61 18.46 -6.07
CA ALA A 65 -1.47 17.19 -6.76
C ALA A 65 -2.73 16.30 -6.68
N ASP A 66 -3.50 16.40 -5.57
CA ASP A 66 -4.77 15.67 -5.42
C ASP A 66 -5.85 16.27 -6.33
N LYS A 67 -5.94 17.60 -6.39
CA LYS A 67 -6.88 18.30 -7.27
C LYS A 67 -6.60 18.04 -8.75
N GLN A 68 -5.32 17.94 -9.11
CA GLN A 68 -4.86 17.59 -10.45
C GLN A 68 -4.97 16.09 -10.76
N LYS A 69 -5.46 15.28 -9.83
CA LYS A 69 -5.59 13.81 -9.95
C LYS A 69 -4.25 13.07 -10.14
N LEU A 70 -3.12 13.68 -9.85
CA LEU A 70 -1.82 13.01 -9.94
C LEU A 70 -1.67 11.92 -8.87
N THR A 71 -2.28 12.11 -7.70
CA THR A 71 -2.25 11.12 -6.61
C THR A 71 -3.27 10.00 -6.76
N MET A 72 -4.23 10.14 -7.67
CA MET A 72 -5.30 9.17 -7.94
C MET A 72 -5.69 9.17 -9.42
N PRO A 73 -4.75 8.80 -10.32
CA PRO A 73 -4.95 8.94 -11.76
C PRO A 73 -6.09 8.08 -12.31
N GLU A 74 -6.30 6.88 -11.77
CA GLU A 74 -7.36 5.97 -12.20
C GLU A 74 -8.35 5.67 -11.07
N ILE A 75 -9.62 6.01 -11.28
CA ILE A 75 -10.71 5.75 -10.34
C ILE A 75 -11.80 4.98 -11.11
N PHE A 76 -12.22 3.84 -10.57
CA PHE A 76 -13.28 3.00 -11.09
C PHE A 76 -14.44 2.92 -10.10
N SER A 77 -15.67 2.89 -10.61
CA SER A 77 -16.87 2.97 -9.78
C SER A 77 -17.17 1.68 -9.02
N TYR A 78 -16.81 0.52 -9.58
CA TYR A 78 -17.16 -0.76 -9.00
C TYR A 78 -16.08 -1.27 -8.01
N PRO A 79 -16.47 -1.72 -6.78
CA PRO A 79 -15.53 -2.20 -5.76
C PRO A 79 -15.07 -3.64 -6.07
N ALA A 80 -14.12 -3.77 -6.98
CA ALA A 80 -13.56 -5.05 -7.40
C ALA A 80 -12.05 -4.92 -7.69
N SER A 81 -11.43 -6.01 -8.12
CA SER A 81 -10.07 -5.95 -8.66
C SER A 81 -10.00 -5.01 -9.88
N PRO A 82 -8.86 -4.33 -10.10
CA PRO A 82 -8.72 -3.32 -11.14
C PRO A 82 -9.20 -3.77 -12.53
N HIS A 83 -8.81 -4.97 -12.98
CA HIS A 83 -9.21 -5.49 -14.30
C HIS A 83 -10.71 -5.69 -14.44
N LEU A 84 -11.39 -6.14 -13.37
CA LEU A 84 -12.85 -6.32 -13.38
C LEU A 84 -13.56 -4.97 -13.30
N ALA A 85 -13.12 -4.07 -12.43
CA ALA A 85 -13.70 -2.74 -12.31
C ALA A 85 -13.58 -1.94 -13.63
N ALA A 86 -12.42 -2.02 -14.30
CA ALA A 86 -12.22 -1.41 -15.61
C ALA A 86 -13.19 -1.96 -16.68
N ARG A 87 -13.37 -3.29 -16.70
CA ARG A 87 -14.34 -3.94 -17.61
C ARG A 87 -15.79 -3.53 -17.35
N LEU A 88 -16.18 -3.39 -16.06
CA LEU A 88 -17.53 -2.98 -15.69
C LEU A 88 -17.81 -1.50 -15.95
N ASP A 89 -16.78 -0.66 -15.89
CA ASP A 89 -16.85 0.76 -16.25
C ASP A 89 -16.66 0.99 -17.77
N ASP A 90 -16.59 -0.08 -18.57
CA ASP A 90 -16.42 -0.07 -20.04
C ASP A 90 -15.23 0.82 -20.49
N ARG A 91 -14.12 0.78 -19.77
CA ARG A 91 -12.90 1.48 -20.13
C ARG A 91 -11.64 0.72 -19.72
N ALA A 92 -10.57 0.89 -20.47
CA ALA A 92 -9.28 0.30 -20.12
C ALA A 92 -8.60 1.08 -18.99
N LEU A 93 -7.79 0.37 -18.19
CA LEU A 93 -6.83 0.98 -17.27
C LEU A 93 -5.71 1.63 -18.07
N ASP A 94 -5.47 2.92 -17.86
CA ASP A 94 -4.41 3.68 -18.54
C ASP A 94 -3.11 3.67 -17.72
N LEU A 95 -2.22 2.72 -18.05
CA LEU A 95 -0.93 2.56 -17.40
C LEU A 95 0.04 3.71 -17.71
N ASP A 96 -0.07 4.34 -18.87
CA ASP A 96 0.77 5.48 -19.26
C ASP A 96 0.42 6.73 -18.45
N LYS A 97 -0.87 6.94 -18.22
CA LYS A 97 -1.36 7.99 -17.32
C LYS A 97 -0.86 7.79 -15.89
N ILE A 98 -0.92 6.56 -15.36
CA ILE A 98 -0.39 6.24 -14.03
C ILE A 98 1.10 6.54 -13.96
N ARG A 99 1.89 6.06 -14.94
CA ARG A 99 3.34 6.27 -14.99
C ARG A 99 3.69 7.75 -15.06
N THR A 100 3.01 8.51 -15.93
CA THR A 100 3.22 9.94 -16.09
C THR A 100 2.91 10.70 -14.81
N ALA A 101 1.81 10.38 -14.14
CA ALA A 101 1.44 10.98 -12.86
C ALA A 101 2.50 10.70 -11.78
N THR A 102 2.97 9.45 -11.67
CA THR A 102 4.02 9.09 -10.70
C THR A 102 5.33 9.84 -10.97
N GLN A 103 5.73 9.97 -12.25
CA GLN A 103 6.92 10.73 -12.63
C GLN A 103 6.80 12.21 -12.27
N GLN A 104 5.64 12.82 -12.49
CA GLN A 104 5.38 14.22 -12.10
C GLN A 104 5.44 14.40 -10.58
N LEU A 105 4.92 13.46 -9.79
CA LEU A 105 5.05 13.48 -8.34
C LEU A 105 6.51 13.32 -7.90
N ALA A 106 7.25 12.39 -8.50
CA ALA A 106 8.67 12.16 -8.18
C ALA A 106 9.58 13.36 -8.54
N ALA A 107 9.15 14.21 -9.49
CA ALA A 107 9.85 15.46 -9.80
C ALA A 107 9.58 16.57 -8.77
N GLN A 108 8.49 16.48 -8.01
CA GLN A 108 8.06 17.51 -7.05
C GLN A 108 8.36 17.13 -5.59
N TYR A 109 8.42 15.82 -5.29
CA TYR A 109 8.58 15.32 -3.94
C TYR A 109 9.81 14.42 -3.84
N GLU A 110 10.48 14.48 -2.68
CA GLU A 110 11.65 13.64 -2.41
C GLU A 110 11.27 12.15 -2.33
N ILE A 111 10.04 11.86 -1.84
CA ILE A 111 9.54 10.51 -1.64
C ILE A 111 8.11 10.41 -2.15
N VAL A 112 7.83 9.39 -2.95
CA VAL A 112 6.47 9.02 -3.39
C VAL A 112 6.15 7.62 -2.88
N LEU A 113 5.10 7.50 -2.08
CA LEU A 113 4.58 6.21 -1.61
C LEU A 113 3.38 5.81 -2.47
N VAL A 114 3.57 4.82 -3.33
CA VAL A 114 2.56 4.32 -4.27
C VAL A 114 1.83 3.14 -3.65
N GLU A 115 0.57 3.32 -3.24
CA GLU A 115 -0.22 2.25 -2.63
C GLU A 115 -0.98 1.44 -3.67
N GLY A 116 -0.71 0.13 -3.72
CA GLY A 116 -1.40 -0.82 -4.58
C GLY A 116 -2.82 -1.18 -4.10
N ALA A 117 -3.60 -1.78 -4.99
CA ALA A 117 -4.88 -2.40 -4.68
C ALA A 117 -4.67 -3.89 -4.37
N GLY A 118 -5.01 -4.34 -3.15
CA GLY A 118 -4.82 -5.73 -2.73
C GLY A 118 -3.36 -6.14 -2.56
N GLY A 119 -2.99 -7.32 -3.04
CA GLY A 119 -1.65 -7.90 -2.92
C GLY A 119 -0.87 -7.89 -4.24
N LEU A 120 0.35 -8.47 -4.20
CA LEU A 120 1.29 -8.49 -5.33
C LEU A 120 0.74 -9.14 -6.60
N MET A 121 -0.07 -10.19 -6.46
CA MET A 121 -0.60 -10.98 -7.58
C MET A 121 -1.98 -10.52 -8.07
N VAL A 122 -2.45 -9.36 -7.62
CA VAL A 122 -3.73 -8.79 -8.11
C VAL A 122 -3.57 -8.34 -9.56
N PRO A 123 -4.48 -8.76 -10.47
CA PRO A 123 -4.43 -8.33 -11.87
C PRO A 123 -4.83 -6.85 -12.01
N LEU A 124 -3.93 -6.07 -12.59
CA LEU A 124 -4.21 -4.71 -13.04
C LEU A 124 -5.01 -4.72 -14.35
N THR A 125 -4.60 -5.60 -15.26
CA THR A 125 -5.31 -5.91 -16.51
C THR A 125 -5.40 -7.43 -16.68
N GLU A 126 -6.04 -7.92 -17.73
CA GLU A 126 -6.10 -9.36 -18.02
C GLU A 126 -4.71 -10.01 -18.19
N ASN A 127 -3.69 -9.24 -18.58
CA ASN A 127 -2.36 -9.73 -18.92
C ASN A 127 -1.23 -9.11 -18.08
N LEU A 128 -1.55 -8.32 -17.05
CA LEU A 128 -0.55 -7.64 -16.23
C LEU A 128 -0.96 -7.72 -14.76
N LEU A 129 -0.10 -8.32 -13.94
CA LEU A 129 -0.24 -8.33 -12.50
C LEU A 129 0.39 -7.08 -11.86
N THR A 130 0.00 -6.79 -10.63
CA THR A 130 0.63 -5.72 -9.83
C THR A 130 2.14 -5.91 -9.72
N ILE A 131 2.60 -7.15 -9.50
CA ILE A 131 4.04 -7.46 -9.38
C ILE A 131 4.81 -7.22 -10.68
N ASP A 132 4.19 -7.49 -11.84
CA ASP A 132 4.79 -7.19 -13.15
C ASP A 132 5.00 -5.69 -13.32
N TYR A 133 4.00 -4.88 -12.94
CA TYR A 133 4.08 -3.42 -12.97
C TYR A 133 5.20 -2.91 -12.05
N ILE A 134 5.29 -3.43 -10.82
CA ILE A 134 6.35 -3.07 -9.86
C ILE A 134 7.73 -3.37 -10.45
N GLN A 135 7.90 -4.55 -11.05
CA GLN A 135 9.15 -4.97 -11.69
C GLN A 135 9.52 -4.04 -12.86
N GLN A 136 8.55 -3.75 -13.75
CA GLN A 136 8.76 -2.85 -14.90
C GLN A 136 9.18 -1.44 -14.50
N GLN A 137 8.74 -0.95 -13.33
CA GLN A 137 9.07 0.37 -12.81
C GLN A 137 10.30 0.38 -11.90
N ASP A 138 10.86 -0.78 -11.57
CA ASP A 138 11.99 -0.97 -10.63
C ASP A 138 11.71 -0.33 -9.25
N TYR A 139 10.47 -0.45 -8.76
CA TYR A 139 10.10 0.09 -7.46
C TYR A 139 10.45 -0.86 -6.32
N PRO A 140 11.23 -0.44 -5.31
CA PRO A 140 11.37 -1.20 -4.09
C PRO A 140 10.03 -1.28 -3.35
N VAL A 141 9.76 -2.45 -2.77
CA VAL A 141 8.47 -2.75 -2.11
C VAL A 141 8.55 -2.50 -0.61
N ILE A 142 7.51 -1.89 -0.07
CA ILE A 142 7.14 -1.88 1.34
C ILE A 142 5.98 -2.86 1.46
N LEU A 143 6.16 -3.97 2.18
CA LEU A 143 5.13 -5.00 2.34
C LEU A 143 4.44 -4.86 3.69
N VAL A 144 3.10 -4.81 3.70
CA VAL A 144 2.30 -4.77 4.92
C VAL A 144 1.79 -6.17 5.24
N THR A 145 2.05 -6.63 6.46
CA THR A 145 1.58 -7.90 7.04
C THR A 145 0.89 -7.65 8.39
N SER A 146 0.44 -8.70 9.06
CA SER A 146 -0.17 -8.62 10.40
C SER A 146 0.03 -9.90 11.21
N GLY A 147 -0.39 -9.88 12.50
CA GLY A 147 -0.43 -11.05 13.38
C GLY A 147 -1.67 -11.95 13.21
N ARG A 148 -2.53 -11.72 12.20
CA ARG A 148 -3.69 -12.54 11.92
C ARG A 148 -3.27 -13.98 11.55
N LEU A 149 -4.02 -14.99 12.01
CA LEU A 149 -3.81 -16.38 11.60
C LEU A 149 -3.87 -16.49 10.06
N GLY A 150 -2.85 -17.14 9.48
CA GLY A 150 -2.65 -17.23 8.03
C GLY A 150 -1.66 -16.20 7.46
N SER A 151 -1.36 -15.12 8.18
CA SER A 151 -0.43 -14.07 7.70
C SER A 151 0.98 -14.57 7.47
N ILE A 152 1.47 -15.53 8.26
CA ILE A 152 2.79 -16.17 8.03
C ILE A 152 2.83 -16.75 6.62
N ASN A 153 1.83 -17.58 6.25
CA ASN A 153 1.77 -18.18 4.92
C ASN A 153 1.74 -17.13 3.81
N HIS A 154 0.86 -16.14 3.91
CA HIS A 154 0.74 -15.10 2.88
C HIS A 154 1.98 -14.21 2.79
N THR A 155 2.65 -13.93 3.91
CA THR A 155 3.92 -13.19 3.91
C THR A 155 5.03 -13.97 3.20
N LEU A 156 5.16 -15.27 3.51
CA LEU A 156 6.18 -16.11 2.88
C LEU A 156 5.92 -16.32 1.38
N LEU A 157 4.67 -16.45 0.96
CA LEU A 157 4.30 -16.48 -0.46
C LEU A 157 4.66 -15.16 -1.15
N SER A 158 4.41 -14.02 -0.50
CA SER A 158 4.81 -12.70 -1.01
C SER A 158 6.34 -12.57 -1.10
N PHE A 159 7.09 -13.06 -0.11
CA PHE A 159 8.56 -13.11 -0.16
C PHE A 159 9.07 -13.96 -1.32
N ALA A 160 8.49 -15.13 -1.53
CA ALA A 160 8.85 -16.00 -2.64
C ALA A 160 8.60 -15.32 -4.00
N ALA A 161 7.47 -14.64 -4.16
CA ALA A 161 7.15 -13.87 -5.36
C ALA A 161 8.16 -12.73 -5.58
N LEU A 162 8.45 -11.91 -4.57
CA LEU A 162 9.43 -10.82 -4.69
C LEU A 162 10.81 -11.34 -5.10
N LYS A 163 11.28 -12.47 -4.51
CA LYS A 163 12.54 -13.10 -4.90
C LYS A 163 12.52 -13.60 -6.35
N GLN A 164 11.44 -14.27 -6.75
CA GLN A 164 11.30 -14.79 -8.12
C GLN A 164 11.34 -13.69 -9.17
N TYR A 165 10.76 -12.53 -8.86
CA TYR A 165 10.73 -11.36 -9.75
C TYR A 165 11.97 -10.45 -9.61
N GLY A 166 12.89 -10.76 -8.69
CA GLY A 166 14.08 -9.95 -8.44
C GLY A 166 13.78 -8.57 -7.87
N ILE A 167 12.64 -8.40 -7.21
CA ILE A 167 12.20 -7.12 -6.63
C ILE A 167 12.77 -6.96 -5.22
N SER A 168 13.35 -5.79 -4.95
CA SER A 168 13.88 -5.47 -3.62
C SER A 168 12.75 -5.18 -2.63
N LEU A 169 12.84 -5.79 -1.45
CA LEU A 169 12.02 -5.44 -0.31
C LEU A 169 12.74 -4.35 0.50
N HIS A 170 12.14 -3.16 0.60
CA HIS A 170 12.67 -2.07 1.41
C HIS A 170 12.35 -2.29 2.90
N SER A 171 11.08 -2.61 3.20
CA SER A 171 10.66 -2.86 4.58
C SER A 171 9.45 -3.80 4.64
N LEU A 172 9.33 -4.49 5.78
CA LEU A 172 8.14 -5.22 6.18
C LEU A 172 7.48 -4.46 7.33
N ILE A 173 6.23 -4.02 7.14
CA ILE A 173 5.42 -3.37 8.18
C ILE A 173 4.50 -4.42 8.79
N PHE A 174 4.69 -4.71 10.08
CA PHE A 174 3.81 -5.56 10.85
C PHE A 174 2.71 -4.71 11.50
N ASN A 175 1.48 -4.90 11.05
CA ASN A 175 0.32 -4.15 11.53
C ASN A 175 -0.41 -4.93 12.63
N HIS A 176 -0.43 -4.39 13.84
CA HIS A 176 -1.05 -4.99 15.02
C HIS A 176 -2.58 -4.94 15.04
N ILE A 177 -3.24 -4.28 14.06
CA ILE A 177 -4.70 -4.09 14.05
C ILE A 177 -5.47 -5.42 14.03
N HIS A 178 -4.90 -6.44 13.40
CA HIS A 178 -5.51 -7.77 13.26
C HIS A 178 -4.79 -8.84 14.05
N ASP A 179 -4.05 -8.47 15.09
CA ASP A 179 -3.40 -9.46 15.96
C ASP A 179 -4.40 -10.45 16.52
N SER A 180 -3.98 -11.69 16.62
CA SER A 180 -4.74 -12.71 17.31
C SER A 180 -5.05 -12.26 18.75
N ARG A 181 -6.25 -12.59 19.24
CA ARG A 181 -6.58 -12.42 20.67
C ARG A 181 -5.77 -13.34 21.56
N ASP A 182 -5.24 -14.43 21.00
CA ASP A 182 -4.29 -15.31 21.66
C ASP A 182 -2.88 -14.71 21.54
N GLU A 183 -2.33 -14.29 22.67
CA GLU A 183 -1.01 -13.66 22.75
C GLU A 183 0.12 -14.56 22.26
N HIS A 184 0.02 -15.89 22.45
CA HIS A 184 1.03 -16.83 21.97
C HIS A 184 1.08 -16.83 20.43
N ILE A 185 -0.09 -16.81 19.77
CA ILE A 185 -0.17 -16.75 18.30
C ILE A 185 0.38 -15.42 17.81
N ALA A 186 0.01 -14.31 18.43
CA ALA A 186 0.46 -12.98 18.03
C ALA A 186 1.99 -12.83 18.15
N GLN A 187 2.53 -13.22 19.32
CA GLN A 187 3.98 -13.12 19.60
C GLN A 187 4.80 -14.07 18.73
N ASP A 188 4.35 -15.31 18.52
CA ASP A 188 5.03 -16.28 17.66
C ASP A 188 5.05 -15.80 16.22
N SER A 189 3.92 -15.31 15.70
CA SER A 189 3.82 -14.79 14.33
C SER A 189 4.79 -13.62 14.10
N LEU A 190 4.86 -12.69 15.05
CA LEU A 190 5.79 -11.55 15.00
C LEU A 190 7.25 -12.03 15.02
N ALA A 191 7.62 -12.88 15.98
CA ALA A 191 8.98 -13.38 16.13
C ALA A 191 9.43 -14.18 14.92
N TYR A 192 8.55 -15.06 14.40
CA TYR A 192 8.82 -15.88 13.24
C TYR A 192 9.04 -15.02 11.98
N LEU A 193 8.13 -14.07 11.69
CA LEU A 193 8.26 -13.20 10.52
C LEU A 193 9.48 -12.28 10.60
N LYS A 194 9.81 -11.78 11.78
CA LYS A 194 11.02 -10.98 12.00
C LYS A 194 12.31 -11.78 11.75
N GLY A 195 12.32 -13.06 12.15
CA GLY A 195 13.41 -13.99 11.86
C GLY A 195 13.52 -14.30 10.37
N ARG A 196 12.39 -14.56 9.71
CA ARG A 196 12.34 -14.83 8.26
C ARG A 196 12.79 -13.62 7.43
N LEU A 197 12.38 -12.40 7.81
CA LEU A 197 12.84 -11.18 7.13
C LEU A 197 14.37 -11.08 7.12
N LYS A 198 15.02 -11.29 8.28
CA LYS A 198 16.48 -11.26 8.38
C LYS A 198 17.18 -12.29 7.48
N THR A 199 16.57 -13.45 7.31
CA THR A 199 17.12 -14.52 6.46
C THR A 199 16.87 -14.26 4.98
N ASP A 200 15.66 -13.85 4.63
CA ASP A 200 15.21 -13.77 3.25
C ASP A 200 15.54 -12.43 2.59
N PHE A 201 15.56 -11.34 3.37
CA PHE A 201 15.83 -9.97 2.93
C PHE A 201 16.66 -9.23 4.00
N PRO A 202 17.95 -9.56 4.16
CA PRO A 202 18.78 -9.05 5.26
C PRO A 202 18.95 -7.52 5.28
N ASN A 203 18.72 -6.86 4.14
CA ASN A 203 18.81 -5.40 4.01
C ASN A 203 17.45 -4.70 4.21
N ALA A 204 16.36 -5.45 4.37
CA ALA A 204 15.04 -4.86 4.58
C ALA A 204 14.83 -4.45 6.03
N GLU A 205 14.15 -3.33 6.22
CA GLU A 205 13.83 -2.81 7.55
C GLU A 205 12.57 -3.50 8.12
N TRP A 206 12.57 -3.74 9.44
CA TRP A 206 11.39 -4.14 10.18
C TRP A 206 10.73 -2.92 10.80
N MET A 207 9.43 -2.76 10.57
CA MET A 207 8.62 -1.69 11.16
C MET A 207 7.37 -2.29 11.82
N GLU A 208 6.95 -1.71 12.92
CA GLU A 208 5.70 -2.09 13.60
C GLU A 208 4.72 -0.91 13.56
N LEU A 209 3.47 -1.22 13.30
CA LEU A 209 2.38 -0.26 13.30
C LEU A 209 1.40 -0.65 14.40
N ASP A 210 1.39 0.15 15.47
CA ASP A 210 0.44 -0.02 16.57
C ASP A 210 -1.00 0.18 16.10
N LYS A 211 -1.94 -0.35 16.88
CA LYS A 211 -3.36 -0.13 16.65
C LYS A 211 -3.63 1.37 16.68
N VAL A 212 -3.90 1.95 15.52
CA VAL A 212 -4.40 3.32 15.44
C VAL A 212 -5.88 3.25 15.83
N GLU A 213 -6.25 3.82 16.97
CA GLU A 213 -7.67 4.04 17.30
C GLU A 213 -8.22 5.02 16.25
N THR A 214 -8.90 4.50 15.26
CA THR A 214 -9.76 5.32 14.42
C THR A 214 -11.00 5.63 15.24
N ASP A 215 -11.23 6.90 15.53
CA ASP A 215 -12.47 7.40 16.16
C ASP A 215 -13.68 7.12 15.24
N GLU A 216 -14.05 5.84 15.11
CA GLU A 216 -15.32 5.40 14.52
C GLU A 216 -16.36 5.10 15.60
N ARG A 217 -16.58 6.05 16.53
CA ARG A 217 -17.75 6.02 17.44
C ARG A 217 -18.53 7.31 17.33
N SER A 218 -19.12 7.55 16.18
CA SER A 218 -20.19 8.56 16.07
C SER A 218 -21.06 8.34 14.84
N SER A 219 -21.76 7.22 14.72
CA SER A 219 -22.98 7.10 13.88
C SER A 219 -23.72 5.76 14.05
N GLU A 220 -23.83 5.25 15.28
CA GLU A 220 -24.88 4.29 15.59
C GLU A 220 -25.65 4.81 16.81
N ASN A 221 -26.52 5.78 16.57
CA ASN A 221 -27.70 6.16 17.33
C ASN A 221 -28.35 7.36 16.65
N ASP A 222 -29.27 7.07 15.71
CA ASP A 222 -30.55 7.75 15.55
C ASP A 222 -31.44 6.90 14.62
#